data_a9287e6c012b4b6ddaaea4a3cb449376
#
_entry.id   a9287e6c012b4b6ddaaea4a3cb449376
#
_cell.length_a   1.000
_cell.length_b   1.000
_cell.length_c   1.000
_cell.angle_alpha   90.00
_cell.angle_beta   90.00
_cell.angle_gamma   90.00
#
_symmetry.space_group_name_H-M   'P 1'
#
loop_
_entity.id
_entity.type
_entity.pdbx_description
1 polymer ?
#
loop_
_entity_poly.entity_id
_entity_poly.type
_entity_poly.pdbx_seq_one_letter_code
_entity_poly.pdbx_strand_id
1 'polypeptide(L)'
;SLVGSEMCIRDSNVTSLCWVDDNTLFFGTASQGVGTMDMRTREIKKIQGQSDSMKLSNDAVNHVYKDSRGLVWIATREGLNVYDTRRHMFLDLFPVAEAKGNFIAAITEDQERNMWVSTSRKVIRVTVASDGKGSYLFDSRAYNSEDGLQNCDFNQRSIKTLHNGIIAIGGLYGVNVFAPDHIRYNKMLPNVMFTGLSL
;
A
#
# COMPACT_ATOMS: atom_id res chain seq x y z
N SER A 1 -11.85 2.88 34.72
CA SER A 1 -10.54 2.24 34.74
C SER A 1 -10.17 1.76 33.35
N LEU A 2 -9.13 2.29 32.74
CA LEU A 2 -8.55 1.79 31.50
C LEU A 2 -7.72 0.49 31.71
N VAL A 3 -7.86 -0.12 32.83
CA VAL A 3 -7.20 -1.37 33.23
C VAL A 3 -8.13 -2.53 32.93
N GLY A 4 -8.24 -2.84 31.65
CA GLY A 4 -8.69 -4.15 31.17
C GLY A 4 -7.49 -4.76 30.53
N SER A 5 -6.76 -5.30 31.30
CA SER A 5 -5.79 -6.37 31.26
C SER A 5 -5.66 -7.04 29.95
N GLU A 6 -5.49 -7.52 29.28
CA GLU A 6 -5.22 -8.48 28.19
C GLU A 6 -4.97 -7.83 26.83
N MET A 7 -4.40 -6.66 26.82
CA MET A 7 -3.70 -6.24 25.63
C MET A 7 -2.33 -6.91 25.60
N CYS A 8 -2.30 -8.16 25.20
CA CYS A 8 -1.07 -8.90 24.91
C CYS A 8 -0.36 -8.42 23.62
N ILE A 9 -0.60 -7.20 23.20
CA ILE A 9 0.30 -6.44 22.33
C ILE A 9 1.22 -5.57 23.20
N ARG A 10 1.39 -5.93 24.45
CA ARG A 10 2.14 -5.12 25.43
C ARG A 10 3.58 -4.84 24.97
N ASP A 11 4.13 -5.66 24.07
CA ASP A 11 5.52 -5.56 23.60
C ASP A 11 5.62 -5.21 22.10
N SER A 12 4.50 -4.87 21.44
CA SER A 12 4.51 -4.53 20.01
C SER A 12 4.16 -3.08 19.78
N ASN A 13 5.09 -2.36 19.15
CA ASN A 13 4.84 -0.99 18.72
C ASN A 13 3.84 -0.99 17.56
N VAL A 14 2.61 -0.54 17.79
CA VAL A 14 1.58 -0.37 16.74
C VAL A 14 1.92 0.85 15.92
N THR A 15 2.12 0.65 14.63
CA THR A 15 2.55 1.69 13.70
C THR A 15 1.39 2.34 12.96
N SER A 16 0.34 1.59 12.65
CA SER A 16 -0.78 2.10 11.84
C SER A 16 -2.06 1.32 12.14
N LEU A 17 -3.20 2.00 12.00
CA LEU A 17 -4.54 1.49 12.28
C LEU A 17 -5.48 1.85 11.12
N CYS A 18 -6.41 0.96 10.79
CA CYS A 18 -7.57 1.30 9.96
C CYS A 18 -8.81 0.50 10.41
N TRP A 19 -9.99 1.10 10.23
CA TRP A 19 -11.26 0.40 10.46
C TRP A 19 -11.58 -0.51 9.27
N VAL A 20 -11.89 -1.78 9.54
CA VAL A 20 -12.39 -2.72 8.54
C VAL A 20 -13.92 -2.61 8.44
N ASP A 21 -14.58 -2.61 9.58
CA ASP A 21 -16.01 -2.42 9.76
C ASP A 21 -16.29 -1.73 11.09
N ASP A 22 -17.55 -1.62 11.49
CA ASP A 22 -17.96 -0.90 12.71
C ASP A 22 -17.41 -1.51 14.02
N ASN A 23 -16.97 -2.77 13.99
CA ASN A 23 -16.49 -3.49 15.16
C ASN A 23 -15.05 -3.98 15.04
N THR A 24 -14.46 -3.97 13.84
CA THR A 24 -13.16 -4.58 13.57
C THR A 24 -12.11 -3.53 13.25
N LEU A 25 -11.13 -3.40 14.11
CA LEU A 25 -9.94 -2.59 13.90
C LEU A 25 -8.81 -3.46 13.35
N PHE A 26 -8.24 -3.06 12.22
CA PHE A 26 -7.04 -3.68 11.66
C PHE A 26 -5.81 -2.85 12.06
N PHE A 27 -4.73 -3.52 12.45
CA PHE A 27 -3.52 -2.84 12.87
C PHE A 27 -2.26 -3.48 12.30
N GLY A 28 -1.25 -2.63 12.09
CA GLY A 28 0.10 -3.03 11.75
C GLY A 28 1.07 -2.70 12.88
N THR A 29 2.13 -3.49 13.00
CA THR A 29 3.13 -3.34 14.04
C THR A 29 4.54 -3.19 13.46
N ALA A 30 5.46 -2.69 14.26
CA ALA A 30 6.85 -2.49 13.85
C ALA A 30 7.64 -3.80 13.64
N SER A 31 7.19 -4.94 14.20
CA SER A 31 7.97 -6.19 14.19
C SER A 31 7.16 -7.48 14.32
N GLN A 32 5.84 -7.39 14.47
CA GLN A 32 4.97 -8.55 14.73
C GLN A 32 3.95 -8.79 13.60
N GLY A 33 4.07 -8.05 12.49
CA GLY A 33 3.14 -8.12 11.36
C GLY A 33 1.83 -7.41 11.62
N VAL A 34 0.73 -8.02 11.19
CA VAL A 34 -0.62 -7.44 11.23
C VAL A 34 -1.59 -8.28 12.05
N GLY A 35 -2.60 -7.63 12.56
CA GLY A 35 -3.68 -8.27 13.31
C GLY A 35 -4.99 -7.49 13.24
N THR A 36 -6.02 -8.09 13.80
CA THR A 36 -7.33 -7.49 14.00
C THR A 36 -7.72 -7.49 15.47
N MET A 37 -8.49 -6.50 15.85
CA MET A 37 -9.11 -6.41 17.17
C MET A 37 -10.62 -6.24 17.00
N ASP A 38 -11.39 -7.12 17.63
CA ASP A 38 -12.83 -6.95 17.77
C ASP A 38 -13.07 -5.94 18.92
N MET A 39 -13.67 -4.79 18.58
CA MET A 39 -13.86 -3.69 19.54
C MET A 39 -14.92 -3.99 20.60
N ARG A 40 -15.81 -4.95 20.35
CA ARG A 40 -16.86 -5.35 21.28
C ARG A 40 -16.34 -6.37 22.30
N THR A 41 -15.64 -7.41 21.81
CA THR A 41 -15.11 -8.49 22.65
C THR A 41 -13.70 -8.19 23.16
N ARG A 42 -12.99 -7.25 22.50
CA ARG A 42 -11.56 -6.93 22.70
C ARG A 42 -10.63 -8.09 22.36
N GLU A 43 -11.13 -9.07 21.63
CA GLU A 43 -10.32 -10.19 21.17
C GLU A 43 -9.36 -9.72 20.05
N ILE A 44 -8.11 -10.15 20.18
CA ILE A 44 -7.06 -9.85 19.20
C ILE A 44 -6.70 -11.12 18.45
N LYS A 45 -6.66 -11.02 17.11
CA LYS A 45 -6.25 -12.12 16.23
C LYS A 45 -5.09 -11.68 15.35
N LYS A 46 -3.98 -12.40 15.40
CA LYS A 46 -2.87 -12.22 14.46
C LYS A 46 -3.27 -12.80 13.11
N ILE A 47 -3.03 -12.04 12.03
CA ILE A 47 -3.27 -12.51 10.68
C ILE A 47 -2.02 -13.24 10.19
N GLN A 48 -2.21 -14.50 9.81
CA GLN A 48 -1.18 -15.36 9.25
C GLN A 48 -1.41 -15.58 7.76
N GLY A 49 -0.34 -15.85 7.02
CA GLY A 49 -0.43 -16.21 5.60
C GLY A 49 -1.01 -17.61 5.41
N GLN A 50 -1.63 -17.83 4.25
CA GLN A 50 -2.20 -19.14 3.87
C GLN A 50 -1.12 -20.10 3.34
N SER A 51 -0.04 -19.57 2.79
CA SER A 51 1.10 -20.31 2.25
C SER A 51 2.35 -19.42 2.22
N ASP A 52 3.49 -19.99 1.87
CA ASP A 52 4.73 -19.22 1.72
C ASP A 52 4.68 -18.14 0.64
N SER A 53 3.83 -18.29 -0.36
CA SER A 53 3.61 -17.31 -1.42
C SER A 53 2.49 -16.30 -1.10
N MET A 54 1.60 -16.62 -0.17
CA MET A 54 0.45 -15.80 0.24
C MET A 54 0.55 -15.44 1.72
N LYS A 55 1.57 -14.71 2.07
CA LYS A 55 1.83 -14.21 3.42
C LYS A 55 2.33 -12.78 3.36
N LEU A 56 2.39 -12.14 4.51
CA LEU A 56 2.99 -10.83 4.66
C LEU A 56 4.47 -10.86 4.25
N SER A 57 4.89 -9.91 3.42
CA SER A 57 6.26 -9.85 2.89
C SER A 57 7.31 -9.54 3.95
N ASN A 58 6.93 -8.79 5.00
CA ASN A 58 7.78 -8.45 6.13
C ASN A 58 6.94 -8.06 7.34
N ASP A 59 7.36 -8.47 8.54
CA ASP A 59 6.63 -8.20 9.80
C ASP A 59 6.75 -6.73 10.27
N ALA A 60 7.64 -5.94 9.68
CA ALA A 60 7.76 -4.51 9.97
C ALA A 60 6.79 -3.71 9.07
N VAL A 61 5.63 -3.39 9.62
CA VAL A 61 4.56 -2.68 8.92
C VAL A 61 4.73 -1.17 9.11
N ASN A 62 4.72 -0.43 8.01
CA ASN A 62 4.82 1.03 8.01
C ASN A 62 3.44 1.71 7.97
N HIS A 63 2.51 1.18 7.17
CA HIS A 63 1.18 1.75 6.99
C HIS A 63 0.15 0.68 6.63
N VAL A 64 -1.07 0.80 7.15
CA VAL A 64 -2.24 0.03 6.73
C VAL A 64 -3.32 0.98 6.24
N TYR A 65 -3.96 0.63 5.12
CA TYR A 65 -4.99 1.46 4.48
C TYR A 65 -6.11 0.57 3.95
N LYS A 66 -7.35 0.84 4.35
CA LYS A 66 -8.53 0.18 3.77
C LYS A 66 -9.04 0.99 2.60
N ASP A 67 -9.14 0.36 1.44
CA ASP A 67 -9.70 1.00 0.26
C ASP A 67 -11.24 0.97 0.23
N SER A 68 -11.82 1.67 -0.74
CA SER A 68 -13.28 1.77 -0.93
C SER A 68 -13.94 0.44 -1.31
N ARG A 69 -13.17 -0.58 -1.74
CA ARG A 69 -13.65 -1.93 -2.06
C ARG A 69 -13.69 -2.84 -0.84
N GLY A 70 -13.03 -2.44 0.25
CA GLY A 70 -12.89 -3.22 1.47
C GLY A 70 -11.61 -4.06 1.54
N LEU A 71 -10.68 -3.88 0.60
CA LEU A 71 -9.35 -4.48 0.68
C LEU A 71 -8.47 -3.68 1.64
N VAL A 72 -7.67 -4.37 2.44
CA VAL A 72 -6.66 -3.74 3.30
C VAL A 72 -5.29 -3.85 2.63
N TRP A 73 -4.72 -2.69 2.33
CA TRP A 73 -3.40 -2.52 1.76
C TRP A 73 -2.38 -2.35 2.88
N ILE A 74 -1.28 -3.08 2.83
CA ILE A 74 -0.31 -3.16 3.89
C ILE A 74 1.07 -2.83 3.34
N ALA A 75 1.58 -1.67 3.77
CA ALA A 75 2.94 -1.22 3.46
C ALA A 75 3.91 -1.82 4.47
N THR A 76 4.92 -2.53 3.99
CA THR A 76 5.98 -3.10 4.84
C THR A 76 7.35 -2.57 4.44
N ARG A 77 8.39 -2.96 5.17
CA ARG A 77 9.77 -2.64 4.80
C ARG A 77 10.26 -3.36 3.54
N GLU A 78 9.63 -4.46 3.16
CA GLU A 78 10.07 -5.30 2.04
C GLU A 78 8.95 -5.62 1.06
N GLY A 79 7.95 -4.76 0.96
CA GLY A 79 6.92 -4.91 -0.06
C GLY A 79 5.56 -4.39 0.33
N LEU A 80 4.69 -4.39 -0.68
CA LEU A 80 3.28 -4.09 -0.59
C LEU A 80 2.49 -5.41 -0.53
N ASN A 81 1.50 -5.47 0.34
CA ASN A 81 0.62 -6.61 0.45
C ASN A 81 -0.83 -6.14 0.41
N VAL A 82 -1.73 -7.01 -0.04
CA VAL A 82 -3.17 -6.77 -0.01
C VAL A 82 -3.85 -7.94 0.69
N TYR A 83 -4.74 -7.61 1.61
CA TYR A 83 -5.53 -8.58 2.35
C TYR A 83 -7.01 -8.37 2.08
N ASP A 84 -7.67 -9.43 1.62
CA ASP A 84 -9.13 -9.45 1.45
C ASP A 84 -9.79 -9.80 2.78
N THR A 85 -10.46 -8.83 3.38
CA THR A 85 -11.09 -8.99 4.69
C THR A 85 -12.33 -9.88 4.66
N ARG A 86 -12.97 -10.05 3.49
CA ARG A 86 -14.15 -10.91 3.32
C ARG A 86 -13.77 -12.38 3.17
N ARG A 87 -12.64 -12.63 2.47
CA ARG A 87 -12.13 -13.98 2.24
C ARG A 87 -11.10 -14.41 3.28
N HIS A 88 -10.67 -13.50 4.12
CA HIS A 88 -9.62 -13.71 5.12
C HIS A 88 -8.33 -14.25 4.53
N MET A 89 -7.88 -13.69 3.39
CA MET A 89 -6.68 -14.15 2.69
C MET A 89 -5.87 -13.01 2.07
N PHE A 90 -4.56 -13.23 1.96
CA PHE A 90 -3.71 -12.36 1.16
C PHE A 90 -3.96 -12.59 -0.33
N LEU A 91 -3.91 -11.51 -1.11
CA LEU A 91 -4.03 -11.56 -2.56
C LEU A 91 -2.63 -11.52 -3.20
N ASP A 92 -2.47 -12.22 -4.31
CA ASP A 92 -1.24 -12.12 -5.10
C ASP A 92 -1.26 -10.81 -5.89
N LEU A 93 -0.25 -9.97 -5.65
CA LEU A 93 0.00 -8.71 -6.36
C LEU A 93 0.86 -8.88 -7.62
N PHE A 94 0.98 -10.11 -8.15
CA PHE A 94 1.59 -10.24 -9.47
C PHE A 94 0.63 -9.66 -10.53
N PRO A 95 1.00 -8.66 -11.32
CA PRO A 95 2.33 -8.29 -11.79
C PRO A 95 2.93 -6.99 -11.19
N VAL A 96 2.53 -6.52 -10.01
CA VAL A 96 3.09 -5.29 -9.39
C VAL A 96 4.53 -5.55 -8.90
N ALA A 97 5.43 -5.82 -9.86
CA ALA A 97 6.82 -6.21 -9.54
C ALA A 97 7.58 -5.15 -8.74
N GLU A 98 7.27 -3.86 -8.98
CA GLU A 98 7.92 -2.74 -8.30
C GLU A 98 7.55 -2.61 -6.80
N ALA A 99 6.46 -3.24 -6.39
CA ALA A 99 6.05 -3.28 -4.98
C ALA A 99 6.71 -4.41 -4.19
N LYS A 100 7.36 -5.38 -4.84
CA LYS A 100 8.05 -6.50 -4.16
C LYS A 100 9.48 -6.11 -3.78
N GLY A 101 9.91 -6.45 -2.57
CA GLY A 101 11.26 -6.21 -2.07
C GLY A 101 11.64 -4.74 -1.87
N ASN A 102 10.69 -3.81 -2.03
CA ASN A 102 10.92 -2.38 -1.84
C ASN A 102 10.34 -1.91 -0.50
N PHE A 103 10.99 -0.93 0.08
CA PHE A 103 10.45 -0.20 1.22
C PHE A 103 9.20 0.59 0.78
N ILE A 104 8.05 0.28 1.37
CA ILE A 104 6.80 0.99 1.13
C ILE A 104 6.54 1.94 2.29
N ALA A 105 6.44 3.24 1.98
CA ALA A 105 6.31 4.28 3.00
C ALA A 105 4.85 4.57 3.38
N ALA A 106 3.99 4.78 2.39
CA ALA A 106 2.60 5.17 2.63
C ALA A 106 1.68 4.82 1.46
N ILE A 107 0.37 4.80 1.71
CA ILE A 107 -0.67 4.39 0.77
C ILE A 107 -1.86 5.34 0.88
N THR A 108 -2.46 5.70 -0.26
CA THR A 108 -3.75 6.40 -0.34
C THR A 108 -4.53 5.93 -1.56
N GLU A 109 -5.83 6.19 -1.60
CA GLU A 109 -6.73 5.93 -2.73
C GLU A 109 -7.11 7.24 -3.39
N ASP A 110 -7.15 7.30 -4.73
CA ASP A 110 -7.68 8.46 -5.47
C ASP A 110 -9.20 8.37 -5.70
N GLN A 111 -9.78 9.39 -6.33
CA GLN A 111 -11.21 9.44 -6.63
C GLN A 111 -11.64 8.42 -7.68
N GLU A 112 -10.72 7.97 -8.54
CA GLU A 112 -10.94 6.90 -9.52
C GLU A 112 -10.71 5.50 -8.96
N ARG A 113 -10.47 5.40 -7.63
CA ARG A 113 -10.21 4.17 -6.89
C ARG A 113 -8.91 3.47 -7.27
N ASN A 114 -7.93 4.19 -7.82
CA ASN A 114 -6.58 3.69 -7.94
C ASN A 114 -5.82 3.89 -6.62
N MET A 115 -4.92 2.98 -6.33
CA MET A 115 -4.06 3.09 -5.16
C MET A 115 -2.76 3.79 -5.51
N TRP A 116 -2.36 4.73 -4.68
CA TRP A 116 -1.12 5.46 -4.79
C TRP A 116 -0.21 5.09 -3.63
N VAL A 117 0.94 4.56 -3.97
CA VAL A 117 1.87 3.94 -3.02
C VAL A 117 3.21 4.63 -3.13
N SER A 118 3.68 5.25 -2.05
CA SER A 118 5.02 5.83 -2.01
C SER A 118 6.05 4.79 -1.52
N THR A 119 7.18 4.75 -2.19
CA THR A 119 8.37 3.99 -1.80
C THR A 119 9.45 4.95 -1.32
N SER A 120 10.72 4.54 -1.22
CA SER A 120 11.81 5.46 -0.90
C SER A 120 11.94 6.60 -1.93
N ARG A 121 11.88 6.29 -3.24
CA ARG A 121 12.15 7.28 -4.31
C ARG A 121 11.15 7.28 -5.45
N LYS A 122 10.12 6.46 -5.37
CA LYS A 122 9.09 6.33 -6.43
C LYS A 122 7.71 6.44 -5.83
N VAL A 123 6.77 6.80 -6.66
CA VAL A 123 5.35 6.68 -6.38
C VAL A 123 4.76 5.72 -7.40
N ILE A 124 4.05 4.72 -6.93
CA ILE A 124 3.44 3.68 -7.76
C ILE A 124 1.93 3.90 -7.76
N ARG A 125 1.35 4.05 -8.94
CA ARG A 125 -0.10 3.96 -9.13
C ARG A 125 -0.45 2.50 -9.38
N VAL A 126 -1.36 1.94 -8.61
CA VAL A 126 -1.88 0.59 -8.81
C VAL A 126 -3.35 0.69 -9.19
N THR A 127 -3.69 0.25 -10.38
CA THR A 127 -5.06 0.12 -10.85
C THR A 127 -5.61 -1.25 -10.47
N VAL A 128 -6.82 -1.28 -9.95
CA VAL A 128 -7.47 -2.50 -9.48
C VAL A 128 -8.74 -2.72 -10.27
N ALA A 129 -8.77 -3.78 -11.07
CA ALA A 129 -9.95 -4.23 -11.78
C ALA A 129 -10.53 -5.51 -11.14
N SER A 130 -11.86 -5.64 -11.13
CA SER A 130 -12.51 -6.88 -10.72
C SER A 130 -12.81 -7.71 -11.95
N ASP A 131 -12.57 -9.02 -11.90
CA ASP A 131 -12.91 -9.96 -12.97
C ASP A 131 -14.40 -10.34 -12.99
N GLY A 132 -15.22 -9.75 -12.10
CA GLY A 132 -16.64 -10.05 -11.94
C GLY A 132 -16.93 -11.43 -11.28
N LYS A 133 -15.90 -12.26 -11.09
CA LYS A 133 -15.97 -13.57 -10.42
C LYS A 133 -15.45 -13.52 -9.00
N GLY A 134 -15.13 -12.32 -8.54
CA GLY A 134 -14.63 -12.06 -7.19
C GLY A 134 -13.11 -12.11 -7.05
N SER A 135 -12.34 -12.20 -8.12
CA SER A 135 -10.90 -12.00 -8.12
C SER A 135 -10.56 -10.57 -8.57
N TYR A 136 -9.35 -10.15 -8.24
CA TYR A 136 -8.84 -8.83 -8.58
C TYR A 136 -7.65 -8.96 -9.51
N LEU A 137 -7.62 -8.08 -10.52
CA LEU A 137 -6.49 -7.90 -11.42
C LEU A 137 -5.82 -6.59 -11.05
N PHE A 138 -4.51 -6.62 -10.92
CA PHE A 138 -3.71 -5.46 -10.58
C PHE A 138 -2.80 -5.09 -11.75
N ASP A 139 -2.78 -3.81 -12.09
CA ASP A 139 -1.82 -3.22 -13.00
C ASP A 139 -1.11 -2.06 -12.31
N SER A 140 0.13 -1.77 -12.67
CA SER A 140 0.90 -0.74 -11.98
C SER A 140 1.74 0.12 -12.92
N ARG A 141 1.94 1.37 -12.49
CA ARG A 141 2.86 2.29 -13.09
C ARG A 141 3.63 3.04 -12.03
N ALA A 142 4.95 3.07 -12.16
CA ALA A 142 5.83 3.82 -11.29
C ALA A 142 6.16 5.19 -11.88
N TYR A 143 6.30 6.18 -11.00
CA TYR A 143 6.75 7.54 -11.26
C TYR A 143 7.98 7.82 -10.41
N ASN A 144 8.91 8.59 -10.94
CA ASN A 144 10.16 8.95 -10.28
C ASN A 144 10.51 10.44 -10.50
N SER A 145 11.75 10.82 -10.25
CA SER A 145 12.22 12.21 -10.45
C SER A 145 12.18 12.68 -11.89
N GLU A 146 12.23 11.78 -12.87
CA GLU A 146 12.10 12.12 -14.29
C GLU A 146 10.66 12.54 -14.65
N ASP A 147 9.69 12.08 -13.87
CA ASP A 147 8.29 12.46 -13.96
C ASP A 147 7.94 13.73 -13.14
N GLY A 148 8.93 14.36 -12.52
CA GLY A 148 8.77 15.59 -11.73
C GLY A 148 8.60 15.40 -10.24
N LEU A 149 8.79 14.19 -9.71
CA LEU A 149 8.81 13.96 -8.27
C LEU A 149 10.14 14.45 -7.65
N GLN A 150 10.10 14.74 -6.36
CA GLN A 150 11.32 15.03 -5.60
C GLN A 150 12.29 13.84 -5.66
N ASN A 151 13.57 14.11 -5.88
CA ASN A 151 14.62 13.10 -5.77
C ASN A 151 15.07 12.92 -4.32
N CYS A 152 14.13 12.50 -3.46
CA CYS A 152 14.39 12.26 -2.04
C CYS A 152 13.51 11.12 -1.53
N ASP A 153 13.80 10.64 -0.31
CA ASP A 153 12.97 9.63 0.33
C ASP A 153 11.64 10.23 0.80
N PHE A 154 10.56 9.49 0.54
CA PHE A 154 9.24 9.81 1.04
C PHE A 154 9.05 9.32 2.48
N ASN A 155 8.39 10.14 3.29
CA ASN A 155 8.14 9.83 4.68
C ASN A 155 7.01 8.81 4.85
N GLN A 156 7.15 7.98 5.90
CA GLN A 156 6.11 7.00 6.25
C GLN A 156 4.80 7.72 6.58
N ARG A 157 3.68 7.16 6.10
CA ARG A 157 2.31 7.65 6.34
C ARG A 157 2.08 9.10 5.87
N SER A 158 2.97 9.63 5.05
CA SER A 158 2.93 11.02 4.59
C SER A 158 2.37 11.14 3.17
N ILE A 159 1.21 10.53 2.93
CA ILE A 159 0.46 10.65 1.67
C ILE A 159 -1.02 10.87 2.00
N LYS A 160 -1.68 11.75 1.24
CA LYS A 160 -3.10 12.03 1.42
C LYS A 160 -3.75 12.47 0.13
N THR A 161 -4.90 11.89 -0.18
CA THR A 161 -5.81 12.43 -1.19
C THR A 161 -6.69 13.49 -0.55
N LEU A 162 -6.72 14.68 -1.14
CA LEU A 162 -7.50 15.84 -0.70
C LEU A 162 -8.91 15.79 -1.31
N HIS A 163 -9.82 16.62 -0.80
CA HIS A 163 -11.23 16.66 -1.23
C HIS A 163 -11.41 16.97 -2.72
N ASN A 164 -10.49 17.72 -3.31
CA ASN A 164 -10.48 18.08 -4.74
C ASN A 164 -9.79 17.04 -5.63
N GLY A 165 -9.47 15.85 -5.10
CA GLY A 165 -8.77 14.77 -5.83
C GLY A 165 -7.26 14.94 -5.94
N ILE A 166 -6.71 16.06 -5.49
CA ILE A 166 -5.27 16.28 -5.46
C ILE A 166 -4.61 15.33 -4.45
N ILE A 167 -3.47 14.77 -4.82
CA ILE A 167 -2.64 13.96 -3.92
C ILE A 167 -1.46 14.80 -3.44
N ALA A 168 -1.23 14.79 -2.14
CA ALA A 168 -0.07 15.39 -1.49
C ALA A 168 0.79 14.29 -0.87
N ILE A 169 2.10 14.32 -1.12
CA ILE A 169 3.07 13.33 -0.60
C ILE A 169 4.23 14.09 0.03
N GLY A 170 4.47 13.83 1.32
CA GLY A 170 5.60 14.41 2.05
C GLY A 170 6.88 13.60 1.89
N GLY A 171 7.97 14.30 1.68
CA GLY A 171 9.32 13.76 1.62
C GLY A 171 10.30 14.59 2.44
N LEU A 172 11.57 14.23 2.43
CA LEU A 172 12.61 14.89 3.24
C LEU A 172 12.83 16.38 2.89
N TYR A 173 12.56 16.76 1.63
CA TYR A 173 12.81 18.14 1.16
C TYR A 173 11.51 18.92 0.84
N GLY A 174 10.36 18.44 1.32
CA GLY A 174 9.11 19.15 1.15
C GLY A 174 7.96 18.25 0.74
N VAL A 175 7.00 18.79 -0.01
CA VAL A 175 5.76 18.11 -0.40
C VAL A 175 5.61 18.12 -1.92
N ASN A 176 5.37 16.96 -2.50
CA ASN A 176 4.87 16.84 -3.88
C ASN A 176 3.35 16.92 -3.87
N VAL A 177 2.80 17.73 -4.77
CA VAL A 177 1.36 17.90 -4.94
C VAL A 177 1.02 17.77 -6.41
N PHE A 178 0.10 16.87 -6.73
CA PHE A 178 -0.32 16.64 -8.13
C PHE A 178 -1.77 16.16 -8.21
N ALA A 179 -2.39 16.40 -9.37
CA ALA A 179 -3.71 15.89 -9.70
C ALA A 179 -3.55 14.63 -10.57
N PRO A 180 -4.02 13.46 -10.14
CA PRO A 180 -3.89 12.18 -10.87
C PRO A 180 -4.46 12.21 -12.29
N ASP A 181 -5.55 12.93 -12.50
CA ASP A 181 -6.25 13.12 -13.78
C ASP A 181 -5.49 14.02 -14.76
N HIS A 182 -4.58 14.86 -14.27
CA HIS A 182 -3.74 15.74 -15.10
C HIS A 182 -2.42 15.11 -15.53
N ILE A 183 -2.11 13.89 -15.11
CA ILE A 183 -0.88 13.21 -15.53
C ILE A 183 -0.98 12.84 -17.00
N ARG A 184 -0.21 13.55 -17.83
CA ARG A 184 -0.13 13.30 -19.28
C ARG A 184 0.82 12.14 -19.55
N TYR A 185 0.33 11.14 -20.25
CA TYR A 185 1.16 10.03 -20.71
C TYR A 185 1.72 10.32 -22.09
N ASN A 186 3.02 10.18 -22.25
CA ASN A 186 3.61 10.13 -23.57
C ASN A 186 3.21 8.80 -24.24
N LYS A 187 2.30 8.89 -25.24
CA LYS A 187 1.83 7.72 -26.00
C LYS A 187 2.72 7.41 -27.21
N MET A 188 3.76 8.20 -27.45
CA MET A 188 4.70 7.93 -28.55
C MET A 188 5.54 6.70 -28.16
N LEU A 189 5.39 5.66 -28.94
CA LEU A 189 6.33 4.54 -28.89
C LEU A 189 7.69 5.05 -29.41
N PRO A 190 8.79 4.82 -28.68
CA PRO A 190 10.11 5.17 -29.19
C PRO A 190 10.40 4.36 -30.44
N ASN A 191 10.84 5.04 -31.53
CA ASN A 191 11.37 4.36 -32.72
C ASN A 191 12.72 3.72 -32.32
N VAL A 192 12.72 2.42 -32.11
CA VAL A 192 13.95 1.67 -31.87
C VAL A 192 14.58 1.33 -33.18
N MET A 193 15.76 1.91 -33.47
CA MET A 193 16.59 1.55 -34.63
C MET A 193 17.84 0.83 -34.14
N PHE A 194 18.09 -0.35 -34.69
CA PHE A 194 19.37 -1.02 -34.48
C PHE A 194 20.44 -0.30 -35.30
N THR A 195 21.44 0.32 -34.67
CA THR A 195 22.51 1.09 -35.31
C THR A 195 23.78 0.29 -35.52
N GLY A 196 23.86 -0.95 -35.05
CA GLY A 196 25.01 -1.84 -35.26
C GLY A 196 24.81 -3.20 -34.64
N LEU A 197 25.38 -4.21 -35.26
CA LEU A 197 25.56 -5.56 -34.74
C LEU A 197 27.06 -5.85 -34.81
N SER A 198 27.74 -6.01 -33.68
CA SER A 198 29.11 -6.53 -33.64
C SER A 198 29.06 -8.04 -33.38
N LEU A 199 29.70 -8.80 -34.26
CA LEU A 199 29.94 -10.24 -34.13
C LEU A 199 31.24 -10.46 -33.39
#